data_8c81e118a627c667f738f5f835e5659c
#
_entry.id   8c81e118a627c667f738f5f835e5659c
#
_cell.length_a   1.000
_cell.length_b   1.000
_cell.length_c   1.000
_cell.angle_alpha   90.00
_cell.angle_beta   90.00
_cell.angle_gamma   90.00
#
_symmetry.space_group_name_H-M   'P 1'
#
loop_
_entity.id
_entity.type
_entity.pdbx_description
1 polymer ?
#
loop_
_entity_poly.entity_id
_entity_poly.type
_entity_poly.pdbx_seq_one_letter_code
_entity_poly.pdbx_strand_id
1 'polypeptide(L)'
;MIYNKEQIKQIIPYQEPFLFIDQVDKIEDDKISGSYQTQDSDYYFKGHFVNFKIMPGSLVLEALGQISSLLLRRKIGPEHKNYHFLAYGIRSAQFFKPIFPGDKMELNAQVLGIYPLKENKNKIAHIKAWASVKGEIRAECRLLMAIVDKKEFEEKF
;
A
#
# COMPACT_ATOMS: atom_id res chain seq x y z
N MET A 1 -1.35 18.12 -2.54
CA MET A 1 -2.03 17.07 -1.74
C MET A 1 -3.43 16.89 -2.26
N ILE A 2 -3.78 15.64 -2.63
CA ILE A 2 -5.13 15.28 -3.10
C ILE A 2 -5.97 14.77 -1.93
N TYR A 3 -5.38 13.90 -1.09
CA TYR A 3 -6.04 13.38 0.11
C TYR A 3 -5.15 13.55 1.33
N ASN A 4 -5.74 14.04 2.41
CA ASN A 4 -5.13 13.99 3.74
C ASN A 4 -5.46 12.65 4.43
N LYS A 5 -4.89 12.43 5.60
CA LYS A 5 -5.06 11.17 6.35
C LYS A 5 -6.52 10.82 6.64
N GLU A 6 -7.32 11.78 7.05
CA GLU A 6 -8.74 11.55 7.35
C GLU A 6 -9.55 11.18 6.11
N GLN A 7 -9.23 11.77 4.97
CA GLN A 7 -9.85 11.39 3.70
C GLN A 7 -9.43 9.98 3.26
N ILE A 8 -8.17 9.62 3.48
CA ILE A 8 -7.66 8.26 3.20
C ILE A 8 -8.45 7.22 4.01
N LYS A 9 -8.69 7.47 5.30
CA LYS A 9 -9.50 6.59 6.17
C LYS A 9 -10.93 6.38 5.66
N GLN A 10 -11.47 7.33 4.90
CA GLN A 10 -12.80 7.18 4.29
C GLN A 10 -12.77 6.30 3.03
N ILE A 11 -11.60 6.10 2.45
CA ILE A 11 -11.44 5.35 1.19
C ILE A 11 -11.02 3.91 1.45
N ILE A 12 -10.01 3.71 2.31
CA ILE A 12 -9.49 2.38 2.63
C ILE A 12 -9.86 1.99 4.07
N PRO A 13 -10.14 0.70 4.33
CA PRO A 13 -10.58 0.24 5.66
C PRO A 13 -9.40 0.02 6.61
N TYR A 14 -8.58 1.03 6.81
CA TYR A 14 -7.41 1.01 7.69
C TYR A 14 -7.47 2.17 8.68
N GLN A 15 -6.88 1.96 9.84
CA GLN A 15 -6.70 2.99 10.84
C GLN A 15 -5.42 2.74 11.63
N GLU A 16 -4.98 3.74 12.38
CA GLU A 16 -3.83 3.59 13.27
C GLU A 16 -4.08 2.46 14.28
N PRO A 17 -3.07 1.68 14.66
CA PRO A 17 -1.65 1.83 14.33
C PRO A 17 -1.22 1.16 13.01
N PHE A 18 -2.14 0.69 12.18
CA PHE A 18 -1.86 -0.05 10.95
C PHE A 18 -2.21 0.74 9.67
N LEU A 19 -2.11 2.05 9.73
CA LEU A 19 -2.24 2.94 8.57
C LEU A 19 -0.88 3.58 8.30
N PHE A 20 -0.29 3.27 7.14
CA PHE A 20 1.06 3.70 6.75
C PHE A 20 1.06 4.65 5.56
N ILE A 21 0.07 5.53 5.51
CA ILE A 21 -0.03 6.61 4.54
C ILE A 21 -0.56 7.84 5.27
N ASP A 22 0.14 8.97 5.15
CA ASP A 22 -0.32 10.24 5.74
C ASP A 22 -1.03 11.11 4.74
N GLN A 23 -0.60 11.07 3.48
CA GLN A 23 -1.21 11.87 2.42
C GLN A 23 -1.00 11.24 1.05
N VAL A 24 -1.88 11.59 0.12
CA VAL A 24 -1.75 11.31 -1.30
C VAL A 24 -1.51 12.62 -2.02
N ASP A 25 -0.47 12.68 -2.83
CA ASP A 25 -0.05 13.90 -3.50
C ASP A 25 -0.54 13.98 -4.95
N LYS A 26 -0.55 12.84 -5.64
CA LYS A 26 -0.91 12.78 -7.06
C LYS A 26 -1.54 11.44 -7.42
N ILE A 27 -2.57 11.49 -8.26
CA ILE A 27 -3.17 10.31 -8.88
C ILE A 27 -3.29 10.57 -10.38
N GLU A 28 -2.77 9.67 -11.16
CA GLU A 28 -2.93 9.57 -12.60
C GLU A 28 -3.69 8.27 -12.92
N ASP A 29 -3.95 8.00 -14.20
CA ASP A 29 -4.73 6.81 -14.58
C ASP A 29 -4.16 5.50 -14.01
N ASP A 30 -2.85 5.33 -14.11
CA ASP A 30 -2.16 4.09 -13.67
C ASP A 30 -1.13 4.32 -12.59
N LYS A 31 -1.03 5.53 -12.03
CA LYS A 31 -0.01 5.86 -11.03
C LYS A 31 -0.58 6.63 -9.87
N ILE A 32 0.01 6.43 -8.71
CA ILE A 32 -0.27 7.18 -7.49
C ILE A 32 1.03 7.49 -6.77
N SER A 33 1.08 8.66 -6.13
CA SER A 33 2.15 9.00 -5.21
C SER A 33 1.58 9.61 -3.93
N GLY A 34 2.26 9.34 -2.83
CA GLY A 34 1.90 9.84 -1.51
C GLY A 34 3.08 9.70 -0.57
N SER A 35 2.83 9.85 0.72
CA SER A 35 3.91 9.77 1.70
C SER A 35 3.44 9.27 3.05
N TYR A 36 4.41 8.78 3.82
CA TYR A 36 4.29 8.40 5.22
C TYR A 36 5.50 8.90 6.00
N GLN A 37 5.25 9.60 7.09
CA GLN A 37 6.29 10.13 7.98
C GLN A 37 6.51 9.17 9.13
N THR A 38 7.68 8.52 9.20
CA THR A 38 8.05 7.72 10.37
C THR A 38 8.39 8.61 11.56
N GLN A 39 8.07 8.14 12.76
CA GLN A 39 8.38 8.83 14.00
C GLN A 39 9.08 7.87 14.96
N ASP A 40 9.98 8.38 15.79
CA ASP A 40 10.70 7.56 16.78
C ASP A 40 9.74 6.83 17.73
N SER A 41 8.57 7.39 17.98
CA SER A 41 7.53 6.81 18.82
C SER A 41 6.70 5.71 18.15
N ASP A 42 6.88 5.45 16.87
CA ASP A 42 6.15 4.39 16.19
C ASP A 42 6.46 3.03 16.82
N TYR A 43 5.41 2.24 17.08
CA TYR A 43 5.49 1.04 17.91
C TYR A 43 6.50 0.00 17.39
N TYR A 44 6.69 -0.11 16.08
CA TYR A 44 7.57 -1.12 15.47
C TYR A 44 9.06 -0.84 15.68
N PHE A 45 9.43 0.41 16.04
CA PHE A 45 10.83 0.72 16.30
C PHE A 45 11.34 0.19 17.63
N LYS A 46 10.46 -0.11 18.59
CA LYS A 46 10.88 -0.58 19.93
C LYS A 46 11.61 -1.92 19.88
N GLY A 47 11.18 -2.81 19.00
CA GLY A 47 11.73 -4.16 18.92
C GLY A 47 12.53 -4.45 17.65
N HIS A 48 12.63 -3.51 16.75
CA HIS A 48 13.24 -3.76 15.43
C HIS A 48 14.21 -2.63 15.02
N PHE A 49 15.45 -2.62 15.52
CA PHE A 49 16.01 -3.59 16.48
C PHE A 49 16.29 -2.91 17.82
N VAL A 50 16.55 -3.67 18.86
CA VAL A 50 16.71 -3.15 20.24
C VAL A 50 17.68 -1.97 20.34
N ASN A 51 18.83 -2.05 19.68
CA ASN A 51 19.87 -1.01 19.73
C ASN A 51 20.08 -0.30 18.38
N PHE A 52 19.25 -0.59 17.39
CA PHE A 52 19.37 0.00 16.06
C PHE A 52 18.01 -0.02 15.38
N LYS A 53 17.32 1.12 15.39
CA LYS A 53 15.93 1.21 14.94
C LYS A 53 15.83 1.37 13.43
N ILE A 54 15.21 0.40 12.79
CA ILE A 54 14.81 0.48 11.38
C ILE A 54 13.36 0.01 11.21
N MET A 55 12.67 0.56 10.23
CA MET A 55 11.31 0.10 9.91
C MET A 55 11.37 -1.31 9.34
N PRO A 56 10.57 -2.27 9.86
CA PRO A 56 10.50 -3.61 9.28
C PRO A 56 10.16 -3.59 7.79
N GLY A 57 10.91 -4.35 6.99
CA GLY A 57 10.65 -4.43 5.55
C GLY A 57 9.25 -4.92 5.23
N SER A 58 8.68 -5.81 6.05
CA SER A 58 7.29 -6.25 5.92
C SER A 58 6.29 -5.11 6.04
N LEU A 59 6.56 -4.10 6.88
CA LEU A 59 5.69 -2.92 7.02
C LEU A 59 5.91 -1.91 5.90
N VAL A 60 7.11 -1.85 5.33
CA VAL A 60 7.33 -1.09 4.09
C VAL A 60 6.50 -1.67 2.96
N LEU A 61 6.46 -3.00 2.81
CA LEU A 61 5.60 -3.67 1.83
C LEU A 61 4.11 -3.41 2.12
N GLU A 62 3.72 -3.38 3.38
CA GLU A 62 2.35 -3.05 3.76
C GLU A 62 1.98 -1.63 3.33
N ALA A 63 2.84 -0.65 3.56
CA ALA A 63 2.62 0.73 3.10
C ALA A 63 2.46 0.79 1.58
N LEU A 64 3.28 0.05 0.84
CA LEU A 64 3.20 -0.05 -0.62
C LEU A 64 1.90 -0.74 -1.08
N GLY A 65 1.44 -1.75 -0.36
CA GLY A 65 0.15 -2.39 -0.60
C GLY A 65 -1.02 -1.43 -0.36
N GLN A 66 -0.97 -0.65 0.71
CA GLN A 66 -2.02 0.32 1.04
C GLN A 66 -2.14 1.42 -0.02
N ILE A 67 -1.03 2.01 -0.47
CA ILE A 67 -1.11 3.03 -1.52
C ILE A 67 -1.56 2.43 -2.86
N SER A 68 -1.19 1.20 -3.13
CA SER A 68 -1.66 0.46 -4.30
C SER A 68 -3.17 0.24 -4.26
N SER A 69 -3.72 -0.09 -3.09
CA SER A 69 -5.17 -0.28 -2.93
C SER A 69 -5.95 1.02 -3.15
N LEU A 70 -5.40 2.16 -2.77
CA LEU A 70 -6.00 3.47 -3.07
C LEU A 70 -6.13 3.69 -4.58
N LEU A 71 -5.07 3.41 -5.33
CA LEU A 71 -5.09 3.53 -6.78
C LEU A 71 -6.12 2.59 -7.42
N LEU A 72 -6.15 1.33 -6.99
CA LEU A 72 -7.11 0.35 -7.49
C LEU A 72 -8.56 0.77 -7.19
N ARG A 73 -8.82 1.28 -5.99
CA ARG A 73 -10.15 1.79 -5.64
C ARG A 73 -10.57 2.96 -6.52
N ARG A 74 -9.64 3.84 -6.83
CA ARG A 74 -9.89 4.96 -7.76
C ARG A 74 -10.25 4.44 -9.16
N LYS A 75 -9.55 3.41 -9.63
CA LYS A 75 -9.81 2.80 -10.95
C LYS A 75 -11.18 2.09 -11.01
N ILE A 76 -11.57 1.39 -9.94
CA ILE A 76 -12.89 0.76 -9.85
C ILE A 76 -14.01 1.82 -9.80
N GLY A 77 -13.77 2.93 -9.13
CA GLY A 77 -14.73 4.02 -9.04
C GLY A 77 -15.68 3.90 -7.86
N PRO A 78 -16.91 4.48 -7.96
CA PRO A 78 -17.83 4.59 -6.80
C PRO A 78 -18.20 3.27 -6.14
N GLU A 79 -18.14 2.16 -6.86
CA GLU A 79 -18.48 0.83 -6.36
C GLU A 79 -17.34 0.15 -5.60
N HIS A 80 -16.19 0.82 -5.43
CA HIS A 80 -15.01 0.20 -4.83
C HIS A 80 -15.26 -0.39 -3.42
N LYS A 81 -16.22 0.14 -2.68
CA LYS A 81 -16.57 -0.35 -1.33
C LYS A 81 -17.26 -1.72 -1.34
N ASN A 82 -17.71 -2.19 -2.49
CA ASN A 82 -18.28 -3.52 -2.67
C ASN A 82 -17.22 -4.61 -2.83
N TYR A 83 -15.94 -4.25 -2.78
CA TYR A 83 -14.81 -5.15 -2.99
C TYR A 83 -13.83 -5.11 -1.84
N HIS A 84 -13.22 -6.27 -1.57
CA HIS A 84 -11.96 -6.35 -0.82
C HIS A 84 -10.78 -6.28 -1.78
N PHE A 85 -9.72 -5.67 -1.32
CA PHE A 85 -8.44 -5.55 -2.03
C PHE A 85 -7.40 -6.26 -1.16
N LEU A 86 -7.05 -7.48 -1.56
CA LEU A 86 -6.26 -8.40 -0.74
C LEU A 86 -4.92 -8.69 -1.38
N ALA A 87 -3.88 -8.84 -0.56
CA ALA A 87 -2.62 -9.36 -1.04
C ALA A 87 -2.82 -10.80 -1.55
N TYR A 88 -2.52 -11.03 -2.81
CA TYR A 88 -2.62 -12.35 -3.43
C TYR A 88 -1.25 -13.01 -3.58
N GLY A 89 -0.24 -12.24 -3.91
CA GLY A 89 1.12 -12.73 -4.03
C GLY A 89 2.13 -11.59 -4.14
N ILE A 90 3.37 -11.94 -3.88
CA ILE A 90 4.52 -11.06 -4.07
C ILE A 90 5.42 -11.73 -5.11
N ARG A 91 5.58 -11.11 -6.28
CA ARG A 91 6.46 -11.61 -7.33
C ARG A 91 7.92 -11.35 -7.00
N SER A 92 8.20 -10.17 -6.48
CA SER A 92 9.53 -9.77 -6.04
C SER A 92 9.42 -8.68 -4.99
N ALA A 93 10.39 -8.66 -4.09
CA ALA A 93 10.57 -7.58 -3.14
C ALA A 93 12.06 -7.42 -2.89
N GLN A 94 12.54 -6.19 -2.94
CA GLN A 94 13.94 -5.85 -2.71
C GLN A 94 14.02 -4.67 -1.77
N PHE A 95 14.91 -4.77 -0.79
CA PHE A 95 15.15 -3.77 0.23
C PHE A 95 16.60 -3.30 0.08
N PHE A 96 16.77 -2.11 -0.46
CA PHE A 96 18.11 -1.62 -0.81
C PHE A 96 18.82 -0.94 0.35
N LYS A 97 18.04 -0.19 1.17
CA LYS A 97 18.56 0.53 2.32
C LYS A 97 17.50 0.65 3.42
N PRO A 98 17.92 0.76 4.68
CA PRO A 98 17.01 0.92 5.81
C PRO A 98 16.21 2.21 5.76
N ILE A 99 15.05 2.19 6.39
CA ILE A 99 14.24 3.37 6.69
C ILE A 99 14.30 3.59 8.20
N PHE A 100 14.70 4.79 8.60
CA PHE A 100 14.98 5.14 9.98
C PHE A 100 13.85 5.98 10.60
N PRO A 101 13.78 6.06 11.94
CA PRO A 101 12.94 7.04 12.60
C PRO A 101 13.20 8.45 12.07
N GLY A 102 12.14 9.19 11.76
CA GLY A 102 12.25 10.53 11.20
C GLY A 102 12.31 10.59 9.67
N ASP A 103 12.46 9.46 8.99
CA ASP A 103 12.43 9.44 7.53
C ASP A 103 11.00 9.65 7.02
N LYS A 104 10.87 10.50 6.00
CA LYS A 104 9.64 10.61 5.22
C LYS A 104 9.74 9.71 4.01
N MET A 105 8.95 8.65 3.99
CA MET A 105 8.83 7.78 2.82
C MET A 105 7.94 8.43 1.77
N GLU A 106 8.45 8.52 0.56
CA GLU A 106 7.66 8.78 -0.63
C GLU A 106 7.18 7.43 -1.17
N LEU A 107 5.88 7.24 -1.22
CA LEU A 107 5.25 5.99 -1.63
C LEU A 107 4.71 6.13 -3.05
N ASN A 108 5.06 5.20 -3.91
CA ASN A 108 4.64 5.21 -5.32
C ASN A 108 4.11 3.85 -5.71
N ALA A 109 3.08 3.84 -6.55
CA ALA A 109 2.58 2.61 -7.16
C ALA A 109 2.14 2.86 -8.60
N GLN A 110 2.28 1.81 -9.41
CA GLN A 110 1.86 1.79 -10.80
C GLN A 110 1.13 0.48 -11.09
N VAL A 111 -0.07 0.58 -11.63
CA VAL A 111 -0.81 -0.58 -12.13
C VAL A 111 -0.22 -0.99 -13.47
N LEU A 112 0.26 -2.24 -13.57
CA LEU A 112 0.80 -2.81 -14.81
C LEU A 112 -0.30 -3.50 -15.63
N GLY A 113 -1.35 -3.98 -14.98
CA GLY A 113 -2.49 -4.60 -15.61
C GLY A 113 -3.49 -5.12 -14.59
N ILE A 114 -4.75 -5.25 -15.02
CA ILE A 114 -5.83 -5.84 -14.23
C ILE A 114 -6.46 -6.92 -15.10
N TYR A 115 -6.53 -8.14 -14.60
CA TYR A 115 -6.97 -9.30 -15.36
C TYR A 115 -8.15 -9.97 -14.67
N PRO A 116 -9.23 -10.27 -15.39
CA PRO A 116 -10.35 -11.04 -14.81
C PRO A 116 -9.93 -12.48 -14.58
N LEU A 117 -10.44 -13.08 -13.51
CA LEU A 117 -10.36 -14.51 -13.29
C LEU A 117 -11.51 -15.19 -14.05
N LYS A 118 -11.19 -16.31 -14.74
CA LYS A 118 -12.12 -16.95 -15.69
C LYS A 118 -13.42 -17.49 -15.06
N GLU A 119 -13.42 -17.77 -13.77
CA GLU A 119 -14.50 -18.53 -13.12
C GLU A 119 -15.39 -17.68 -12.21
N ASN A 120 -15.07 -16.39 -12.01
CA ASN A 120 -15.85 -15.53 -11.12
C ASN A 120 -15.66 -14.04 -11.47
N LYS A 121 -16.31 -13.17 -10.71
CA LYS A 121 -16.21 -11.72 -10.88
C LYS A 121 -14.91 -11.10 -10.34
N ASN A 122 -14.03 -11.92 -9.78
CA ASN A 122 -12.80 -11.47 -9.16
C ASN A 122 -11.75 -11.09 -10.23
N LYS A 123 -10.85 -10.21 -9.84
CA LYS A 123 -9.76 -9.73 -10.70
C LYS A 123 -8.44 -9.80 -9.95
N ILE A 124 -7.35 -9.93 -10.70
CA ILE A 124 -5.99 -9.82 -10.17
C ILE A 124 -5.33 -8.60 -10.79
N ALA A 125 -4.86 -7.69 -9.94
CA ALA A 125 -4.09 -6.53 -10.36
C ALA A 125 -2.59 -6.82 -10.18
N HIS A 126 -1.81 -6.51 -11.21
CA HIS A 126 -0.35 -6.54 -11.19
C HIS A 126 0.15 -5.13 -10.95
N ILE A 127 0.97 -4.95 -9.92
CA ILE A 127 1.40 -3.64 -9.46
C ILE A 127 2.91 -3.63 -9.25
N LYS A 128 3.55 -2.56 -9.70
CA LYS A 128 4.90 -2.18 -9.30
C LYS A 128 4.78 -1.05 -8.28
N ALA A 129 5.44 -1.18 -7.13
CA ALA A 129 5.44 -0.15 -6.10
C ALA A 129 6.83 0.03 -5.53
N TRP A 130 7.14 1.25 -5.10
CA TRP A 130 8.45 1.57 -4.53
C TRP A 130 8.34 2.69 -3.51
N ALA A 131 9.24 2.62 -2.52
CA ALA A 131 9.40 3.61 -1.48
C ALA A 131 10.76 4.28 -1.62
N SER A 132 10.80 5.61 -1.55
CA SER A 132 12.03 6.39 -1.54
C SER A 132 12.07 7.33 -0.35
N VAL A 133 13.29 7.73 0.03
CA VAL A 133 13.54 8.76 1.04
C VAL A 133 14.54 9.73 0.44
N LYS A 134 14.18 11.01 0.41
CA LYS A 134 15.02 12.06 -0.21
C LYS A 134 15.45 11.71 -1.64
N GLY A 135 14.52 11.17 -2.41
CA GLY A 135 14.76 10.79 -3.80
C GLY A 135 15.53 9.48 -4.03
N GLU A 136 15.96 8.80 -2.98
CA GLU A 136 16.68 7.53 -3.06
C GLU A 136 15.74 6.36 -2.81
N ILE A 137 15.68 5.41 -3.75
CA ILE A 137 14.83 4.22 -3.60
C ILE A 137 15.36 3.35 -2.46
N ARG A 138 14.50 3.07 -1.49
CA ARG A 138 14.79 2.23 -0.34
C ARG A 138 14.25 0.81 -0.49
N ALA A 139 13.10 0.67 -1.13
CA ALA A 139 12.49 -0.63 -1.39
C ALA A 139 11.68 -0.59 -2.68
N GLU A 140 11.58 -1.74 -3.34
CA GLU A 140 10.79 -1.91 -4.56
C GLU A 140 10.13 -3.28 -4.53
N CYS A 141 8.90 -3.37 -5.03
CA CYS A 141 8.21 -4.66 -5.10
C CYS A 141 7.31 -4.76 -6.32
N ARG A 142 6.98 -6.01 -6.66
CA ARG A 142 5.92 -6.36 -7.60
C ARG A 142 4.89 -7.19 -6.86
N LEU A 143 3.69 -6.67 -6.77
CA LEU A 143 2.58 -7.23 -6.01
C LEU A 143 1.49 -7.73 -6.94
N LEU A 144 0.83 -8.80 -6.52
CA LEU A 144 -0.45 -9.22 -7.06
C LEU A 144 -1.51 -8.93 -5.99
N MET A 145 -2.52 -8.15 -6.36
CA MET A 145 -3.64 -7.86 -5.48
C MET A 145 -4.93 -8.45 -6.06
N ALA A 146 -5.64 -9.22 -5.25
CA ALA A 146 -6.94 -9.74 -5.61
C ALA A 146 -8.02 -8.69 -5.31
N ILE A 147 -8.87 -8.44 -6.29
CA ILE A 147 -10.07 -7.61 -6.16
C ILE A 147 -11.24 -8.58 -6.14
N VAL A 148 -11.83 -8.79 -4.96
CA VAL A 148 -12.85 -9.81 -4.75
C VAL A 148 -14.15 -9.18 -4.27
N ASP A 149 -15.28 -9.76 -4.70
CA ASP A 149 -16.59 -9.34 -4.20
C ASP A 149 -16.64 -9.51 -2.68
N LYS A 150 -16.94 -8.42 -1.99
CA LYS A 150 -16.90 -8.38 -0.53
C LYS A 150 -17.90 -9.35 0.10
N LYS A 151 -19.12 -9.36 -0.40
CA LYS A 151 -20.19 -10.19 0.13
C LYS A 151 -19.89 -11.69 -0.08
N GLU A 152 -19.52 -12.06 -1.29
CA GLU A 152 -19.16 -13.45 -1.60
C GLU A 152 -17.98 -13.95 -0.75
N PHE A 153 -16.96 -13.11 -0.58
CA PHE A 153 -15.79 -13.44 0.22
C PHE A 153 -16.14 -13.62 1.71
N GLU A 154 -16.89 -12.69 2.29
CA GLU A 154 -17.27 -12.74 3.71
C GLU A 154 -18.23 -13.90 4.01
N GLU A 155 -19.10 -14.30 3.07
CA GLU A 155 -19.99 -15.45 3.22
C GLU A 155 -19.23 -16.78 3.13
N LYS A 156 -18.08 -16.81 2.45
CA LYS A 156 -17.28 -18.03 2.25
C LYS A 156 -16.35 -18.33 3.43
N PHE A 157 -15.89 -17.31 4.13
CA PHE A 157 -14.93 -17.42 5.22
C PHE A 157 -15.47 -16.80 6.52
#